data_76896adeef8d683493caaf7eecb3355e
#
_entry.id   76896adeef8d683493caaf7eecb3355e
#
_cell.length_a   1.000
_cell.length_b   1.000
_cell.length_c   1.000
_cell.angle_alpha   90.00
_cell.angle_beta   90.00
_cell.angle_gamma   90.00
#
_symmetry.space_group_name_H-M   'P 1'
#
loop_
_entity.id
_entity.type
_entity.pdbx_description
1 polymer ?
#
loop_
_entity_poly.entity_id
_entity_poly.type
_entity_poly.pdbx_seq_one_letter_code
_entity_poly.pdbx_strand_id
1 'polypeptide(L)'
;VAIITGGGTGHLPLFLGYVGENLLDGCGVGGVFQSPSSEQIYNVAKEVEAGAGVLFLYGNYTGDIMNFDMAAEMLDMDDIRTASIVGADDVLSNKDAQVRRGVAGIFFMYKCAGAMAARMGTLEEVLDAAKKAKENTRTVGFALTPCVIPEIGHSNFTLAEDEMAFGMGIHGEPGVWNGPVKTANDLAEES
;
A
#
# COMPACT_ATOMS: atom_id res chain seq x y z
N VAL A 1 14.39 -6.05 -12.72
CA VAL A 1 13.47 -4.96 -12.36
C VAL A 1 13.44 -4.85 -10.84
N ALA A 2 13.71 -3.67 -10.31
CA ALA A 2 13.55 -3.39 -8.89
C ALA A 2 12.09 -3.00 -8.58
N ILE A 3 11.53 -3.54 -7.49
CA ILE A 3 10.17 -3.24 -7.05
C ILE A 3 10.24 -2.51 -5.72
N ILE A 4 9.69 -1.28 -5.70
CA ILE A 4 9.75 -0.40 -4.54
C ILE A 4 8.36 -0.01 -4.10
N THR A 5 8.15 -0.10 -2.80
CA THR A 5 6.97 0.43 -2.12
C THR A 5 7.34 1.56 -1.17
N GLY A 6 6.36 2.13 -0.53
CA GLY A 6 6.56 3.07 0.56
C GLY A 6 5.26 3.40 1.26
N GLY A 7 5.42 3.95 2.43
CA GLY A 7 4.34 4.40 3.29
C GLY A 7 4.83 4.73 4.70
N GLY A 8 3.92 5.11 5.58
CA GLY A 8 4.22 5.47 6.95
C GLY A 8 4.60 4.28 7.81
N THR A 9 5.44 4.51 8.82
CA THR A 9 5.59 3.56 9.93
C THR A 9 4.27 3.40 10.68
N GLY A 10 4.10 2.29 11.40
CA GLY A 10 2.87 2.00 12.16
C GLY A 10 1.89 1.07 11.45
N HIS A 11 2.03 0.87 10.14
CA HIS A 11 1.20 -0.04 9.33
C HIS A 11 1.71 -1.48 9.28
N LEU A 12 2.50 -1.93 10.23
CA LEU A 12 3.14 -3.26 10.19
C LEU A 12 2.13 -4.41 9.97
N PRO A 13 2.47 -5.40 9.13
CA PRO A 13 3.75 -5.59 8.40
C PRO A 13 3.93 -4.73 7.14
N LEU A 14 2.90 -4.00 6.70
CA LEU A 14 3.04 -2.98 5.66
C LEU A 14 4.02 -1.91 6.14
N PHE A 15 4.91 -1.42 5.38
CA PHE A 15 5.27 -1.76 4.00
C PHE A 15 6.61 -2.49 4.01
N LEU A 16 7.47 -2.13 4.98
CA LEU A 16 8.85 -2.60 5.13
C LEU A 16 8.93 -4.12 5.36
N GLY A 17 7.95 -4.72 6.03
CA GLY A 17 7.92 -6.16 6.31
C GLY A 17 7.85 -7.06 5.07
N TYR A 18 7.63 -6.49 3.90
CA TYR A 18 7.57 -7.23 2.63
C TYR A 18 8.79 -7.03 1.73
N VAL A 19 9.83 -6.36 2.22
CA VAL A 19 11.13 -6.31 1.53
C VAL A 19 11.84 -7.64 1.73
N GLY A 20 12.12 -8.35 0.64
CA GLY A 20 12.76 -9.65 0.69
C GLY A 20 12.64 -10.43 -0.61
N GLU A 21 13.24 -11.59 -0.64
CA GLU A 21 13.36 -12.44 -1.83
C GLU A 21 11.99 -12.76 -2.46
N ASN A 22 11.87 -12.55 -3.77
CA ASN A 22 10.66 -12.75 -4.56
C ASN A 22 9.45 -11.88 -4.14
N LEU A 23 9.69 -10.76 -3.46
CA LEU A 23 8.68 -9.75 -3.09
C LEU A 23 9.14 -8.36 -3.52
N LEU A 24 9.58 -7.54 -2.57
CA LEU A 24 10.02 -6.16 -2.80
C LEU A 24 11.53 -6.05 -2.63
N ASP A 25 12.17 -5.17 -3.40
CA ASP A 25 13.59 -4.86 -3.30
C ASP A 25 13.88 -3.69 -2.35
N GLY A 26 12.92 -2.78 -2.20
CA GLY A 26 13.07 -1.62 -1.34
C GLY A 26 11.76 -1.03 -0.83
N CYS A 27 11.87 -0.23 0.23
CA CYS A 27 10.76 0.48 0.84
C CYS A 27 11.19 1.87 1.33
N GLY A 28 10.52 2.92 0.83
CA GLY A 28 10.59 4.24 1.42
C GLY A 28 9.76 4.28 2.71
N VAL A 29 10.35 4.65 3.84
CA VAL A 29 9.68 4.65 5.14
C VAL A 29 9.51 6.07 5.64
N GLY A 30 8.27 6.53 5.75
CA GLY A 30 7.90 7.83 6.30
C GLY A 30 7.75 7.82 7.82
N GLY A 31 7.31 8.94 8.38
CA GLY A 31 6.89 9.05 9.78
C GLY A 31 5.68 8.18 10.10
N VAL A 32 5.16 8.25 11.34
CA VAL A 32 3.99 7.45 11.75
C VAL A 32 2.77 7.86 10.92
N PHE A 33 2.26 6.92 10.11
CA PHE A 33 1.15 7.13 9.17
C PHE A 33 1.36 8.28 8.16
N GLN A 34 2.62 8.61 7.84
CA GLN A 34 2.98 9.67 6.91
C GLN A 34 3.72 9.10 5.70
N SER A 35 3.43 9.64 4.52
CA SER A 35 4.15 9.29 3.29
C SER A 35 5.66 9.57 3.43
N PRO A 36 6.53 8.70 2.88
CA PRO A 36 7.95 9.02 2.74
C PRO A 36 8.15 10.21 1.80
N SER A 37 9.23 10.97 1.98
CA SER A 37 9.57 12.04 1.03
C SER A 37 10.02 11.49 -0.32
N SER A 38 9.88 12.29 -1.37
CA SER A 38 10.36 11.94 -2.71
C SER A 38 11.87 11.63 -2.73
N GLU A 39 12.66 12.35 -1.94
CA GLU A 39 14.09 12.10 -1.79
C GLU A 39 14.38 10.72 -1.17
N GLN A 40 13.61 10.31 -0.15
CA GLN A 40 13.76 8.97 0.44
C GLN A 40 13.44 7.88 -0.57
N ILE A 41 12.35 8.03 -1.33
CA ILE A 41 11.94 7.09 -2.39
C ILE A 41 13.00 7.02 -3.48
N TYR A 42 13.48 8.16 -3.96
CA TYR A 42 14.55 8.26 -4.95
C TYR A 42 15.82 7.55 -4.48
N ASN A 43 16.29 7.82 -3.25
CA ASN A 43 17.51 7.21 -2.72
C ASN A 43 17.38 5.69 -2.60
N VAL A 44 16.22 5.17 -2.16
CA VAL A 44 15.96 3.73 -2.13
C VAL A 44 16.01 3.15 -3.55
N ALA A 45 15.40 3.83 -4.53
CA ALA A 45 15.40 3.38 -5.91
C ALA A 45 16.82 3.31 -6.49
N LYS A 46 17.63 4.33 -6.27
CA LYS A 46 19.04 4.38 -6.71
C LYS A 46 19.88 3.25 -6.12
N GLU A 47 19.61 2.84 -4.88
CA GLU A 47 20.37 1.80 -4.20
C GLU A 47 20.08 0.39 -4.74
N VAL A 48 18.83 0.13 -5.18
CA VAL A 48 18.42 -1.22 -5.58
C VAL A 48 18.25 -1.39 -7.10
N GLU A 49 18.26 -0.30 -7.88
CA GLU A 49 18.18 -0.36 -9.33
C GLU A 49 19.46 -0.97 -9.93
N ALA A 50 19.31 -1.89 -10.87
CA ALA A 50 20.41 -2.64 -11.48
C ALA A 50 20.33 -2.70 -13.02
N GLY A 51 19.81 -1.66 -13.67
CA GLY A 51 19.79 -1.49 -15.12
C GLY A 51 18.54 -2.00 -15.83
N ALA A 52 17.55 -2.54 -15.09
CA ALA A 52 16.31 -3.06 -15.67
C ALA A 52 15.08 -2.16 -15.42
N GLY A 53 15.27 -1.04 -14.73
CA GLY A 53 14.23 -0.09 -14.35
C GLY A 53 13.55 -0.44 -13.03
N VAL A 54 12.68 0.48 -12.58
CA VAL A 54 12.02 0.46 -11.28
C VAL A 54 10.50 0.43 -11.44
N LEU A 55 9.83 -0.50 -10.77
CA LEU A 55 8.39 -0.48 -10.57
C LEU A 55 8.07 0.09 -9.18
N PHE A 56 7.38 1.23 -9.14
CA PHE A 56 6.77 1.76 -7.93
C PHE A 56 5.39 1.15 -7.72
N LEU A 57 5.19 0.51 -6.55
CA LEU A 57 3.96 -0.20 -6.21
C LEU A 57 3.54 0.17 -4.78
N TYR A 58 2.53 1.01 -4.63
CA TYR A 58 2.12 1.62 -3.37
C TYR A 58 0.60 1.79 -3.26
N GLY A 59 0.10 2.24 -2.12
CA GLY A 59 -1.33 2.46 -1.89
C GLY A 59 -1.85 3.73 -2.55
N ASN A 60 -3.14 3.78 -2.88
CA ASN A 60 -3.80 4.93 -3.50
C ASN A 60 -4.09 6.04 -2.48
N TYR A 61 -3.06 6.77 -2.09
CA TYR A 61 -3.14 7.92 -1.19
C TYR A 61 -2.46 9.13 -1.84
N THR A 62 -3.06 10.30 -1.70
CA THR A 62 -2.60 11.53 -2.38
C THR A 62 -1.14 11.87 -2.05
N GLY A 63 -0.75 11.76 -0.78
CA GLY A 63 0.63 12.05 -0.36
C GLY A 63 1.65 11.11 -0.99
N ASP A 64 1.33 9.80 -1.03
CA ASP A 64 2.19 8.81 -1.67
C ASP A 64 2.28 9.05 -3.18
N ILE A 65 1.15 9.27 -3.85
CA ILE A 65 1.13 9.55 -5.31
C ILE A 65 2.05 10.73 -5.63
N MET A 66 1.89 11.87 -4.95
CA MET A 66 2.70 13.06 -5.20
C MET A 66 4.19 12.82 -4.99
N ASN A 67 4.56 12.11 -3.91
CA ASN A 67 5.97 11.86 -3.59
C ASN A 67 6.61 10.81 -4.53
N PHE A 68 5.87 9.77 -4.92
CA PHE A 68 6.34 8.79 -5.89
C PHE A 68 6.45 9.35 -7.30
N ASP A 69 5.51 10.20 -7.74
CA ASP A 69 5.58 10.88 -9.04
C ASP A 69 6.81 11.80 -9.10
N MET A 70 7.08 12.57 -8.03
CA MET A 70 8.28 13.41 -7.94
C MET A 70 9.57 12.58 -7.93
N ALA A 71 9.59 11.44 -7.25
CA ALA A 71 10.74 10.54 -7.26
C ALA A 71 10.96 9.92 -8.66
N ALA A 72 9.88 9.62 -9.40
CA ALA A 72 9.96 9.14 -10.77
C ALA A 72 10.58 10.19 -11.70
N GLU A 73 10.18 11.48 -11.56
CA GLU A 73 10.81 12.59 -12.30
C GLU A 73 12.31 12.74 -12.00
N MET A 74 12.70 12.58 -10.72
CA MET A 74 14.11 12.62 -10.33
C MET A 74 14.91 11.46 -10.95
N LEU A 75 14.34 10.25 -11.01
CA LEU A 75 14.99 9.10 -11.65
C LEU A 75 15.08 9.23 -13.16
N ASP A 76 14.08 9.85 -13.81
CA ASP A 76 14.11 10.13 -15.25
C ASP A 76 15.27 11.07 -15.61
N MET A 77 15.60 12.04 -14.75
CA MET A 77 16.79 12.90 -14.93
C MET A 77 18.12 12.12 -14.85
N ASP A 78 18.11 10.94 -14.25
CA ASP A 78 19.24 10.01 -14.16
C ASP A 78 19.19 8.90 -15.23
N ASP A 79 18.34 9.03 -16.24
CA ASP A 79 18.11 8.03 -17.31
C ASP A 79 17.61 6.66 -16.78
N ILE A 80 16.97 6.62 -15.58
CA ILE A 80 16.40 5.41 -15.00
C ILE A 80 14.91 5.33 -15.34
N ARG A 81 14.52 4.27 -16.06
CA ARG A 81 13.13 4.02 -16.44
C ARG A 81 12.31 3.63 -15.20
N THR A 82 11.16 4.26 -15.06
CA THR A 82 10.20 3.93 -14.00
C THR A 82 8.83 3.57 -14.57
N ALA A 83 8.07 2.81 -13.79
CA ALA A 83 6.64 2.63 -13.96
C ALA A 83 5.97 2.67 -12.59
N SER A 84 4.73 3.13 -12.52
CA SER A 84 3.98 3.22 -11.27
C SER A 84 2.66 2.46 -11.36
N ILE A 85 2.26 1.83 -10.25
CA ILE A 85 0.95 1.24 -10.09
C ILE A 85 0.48 1.41 -8.65
N VAL A 86 -0.74 1.91 -8.47
CA VAL A 86 -1.35 2.10 -7.16
C VAL A 86 -2.32 0.97 -6.82
N GLY A 87 -2.24 0.44 -5.60
CA GLY A 87 -3.21 -0.48 -5.02
C GLY A 87 -4.52 0.25 -4.72
N ALA A 88 -5.66 -0.36 -5.07
CA ALA A 88 -7.00 0.21 -4.92
C ALA A 88 -8.00 -0.90 -4.57
N ASP A 89 -7.67 -1.69 -3.57
CA ASP A 89 -8.35 -2.93 -3.21
C ASP A 89 -9.50 -2.76 -2.20
N ASP A 90 -9.56 -1.64 -1.46
CA ASP A 90 -10.59 -1.39 -0.45
C ASP A 90 -11.96 -1.08 -1.08
N VAL A 91 -12.79 -2.12 -1.21
CA VAL A 91 -14.07 -2.02 -1.92
C VAL A 91 -15.11 -1.18 -1.19
N LEU A 92 -14.98 -1.00 0.12
CA LEU A 92 -15.92 -0.21 0.92
C LEU A 92 -15.58 1.27 0.92
N SER A 93 -14.37 1.65 0.54
CA SER A 93 -13.95 3.06 0.52
C SER A 93 -14.62 3.87 -0.59
N ASN A 94 -14.85 3.27 -1.75
CA ASN A 94 -15.53 3.92 -2.86
C ASN A 94 -16.12 2.93 -3.86
N LYS A 95 -17.23 3.32 -4.52
CA LYS A 95 -17.83 2.55 -5.64
C LYS A 95 -16.94 2.61 -6.89
N ASP A 96 -16.32 3.77 -7.14
CA ASP A 96 -15.36 3.93 -8.23
C ASP A 96 -14.02 3.30 -7.85
N ALA A 97 -13.65 2.26 -8.58
CA ALA A 97 -12.41 1.51 -8.35
C ALA A 97 -11.13 2.36 -8.51
N GLN A 98 -11.20 3.49 -9.24
CA GLN A 98 -10.03 4.35 -9.47
C GLN A 98 -9.66 5.19 -8.23
N VAL A 99 -10.63 5.45 -7.35
CA VAL A 99 -10.44 6.28 -6.15
C VAL A 99 -10.51 5.48 -4.84
N ARG A 100 -10.58 4.15 -4.93
CA ARG A 100 -10.50 3.28 -3.75
C ARG A 100 -9.15 3.42 -3.06
N ARG A 101 -9.17 3.29 -1.72
CA ARG A 101 -7.93 3.17 -0.94
C ARG A 101 -7.19 1.88 -1.27
N GLY A 102 -5.86 1.91 -1.18
CA GLY A 102 -5.02 0.72 -1.21
C GLY A 102 -4.70 0.28 0.22
N VAL A 103 -5.07 -0.94 0.59
CA VAL A 103 -4.89 -1.49 1.93
C VAL A 103 -4.19 -2.86 1.88
N ALA A 104 -4.57 -3.83 2.69
CA ALA A 104 -3.86 -5.10 2.80
C ALA A 104 -3.74 -5.90 1.49
N GLY A 105 -4.67 -5.72 0.55
CA GLY A 105 -4.67 -6.44 -0.73
C GLY A 105 -3.50 -6.11 -1.67
N ILE A 106 -2.81 -4.99 -1.45
CA ILE A 106 -1.60 -4.66 -2.22
C ILE A 106 -0.50 -5.72 -2.05
N PHE A 107 -0.53 -6.50 -0.97
CA PHE A 107 0.36 -7.65 -0.78
C PHE A 107 0.33 -8.64 -1.96
N PHE A 108 -0.85 -8.91 -2.52
CA PHE A 108 -0.96 -9.81 -3.68
C PHE A 108 -0.32 -9.21 -4.94
N MET A 109 -0.33 -7.89 -5.07
CA MET A 109 0.39 -7.20 -6.14
C MET A 109 1.90 -7.37 -5.96
N TYR A 110 2.43 -7.18 -4.72
CA TYR A 110 3.84 -7.43 -4.40
C TYR A 110 4.25 -8.85 -4.78
N LYS A 111 3.42 -9.83 -4.39
CA LYS A 111 3.70 -11.25 -4.64
C LYS A 111 3.74 -11.59 -6.12
N CYS A 112 2.79 -11.10 -6.91
CA CYS A 112 2.73 -11.35 -8.35
C CYS A 112 3.86 -10.64 -9.10
N ALA A 113 4.11 -9.35 -8.78
CA ALA A 113 5.19 -8.57 -9.36
C ALA A 113 6.57 -9.16 -9.01
N GLY A 114 6.81 -9.47 -7.72
CA GLY A 114 8.06 -10.05 -7.26
C GLY A 114 8.35 -11.41 -7.89
N ALA A 115 7.34 -12.27 -8.04
CA ALA A 115 7.49 -13.55 -8.73
C ALA A 115 7.82 -13.38 -10.23
N MET A 116 7.30 -12.35 -10.91
CA MET A 116 7.63 -12.06 -12.29
C MET A 116 9.04 -11.47 -12.42
N ALA A 117 9.42 -10.54 -11.53
CA ALA A 117 10.77 -9.97 -11.49
C ALA A 117 11.83 -11.05 -11.22
N ALA A 118 11.57 -11.98 -10.30
CA ALA A 118 12.44 -13.13 -10.01
C ALA A 118 12.66 -14.07 -11.22
N ARG A 119 11.74 -14.06 -12.18
CA ARG A 119 11.86 -14.77 -13.46
C ARG A 119 12.56 -13.94 -14.54
N MET A 120 13.15 -12.82 -14.16
CA MET A 120 13.82 -11.88 -15.07
C MET A 120 12.87 -11.25 -16.11
N GLY A 121 11.61 -11.04 -15.74
CA GLY A 121 10.64 -10.33 -16.58
C GLY A 121 11.04 -8.87 -16.82
N THR A 122 10.64 -8.33 -17.96
CA THR A 122 10.81 -6.90 -18.30
C THR A 122 9.96 -6.02 -17.37
N LEU A 123 10.22 -4.72 -17.34
CA LEU A 123 9.43 -3.77 -16.55
C LEU A 123 7.93 -3.84 -16.90
N GLU A 124 7.62 -4.00 -18.19
CA GLU A 124 6.26 -4.14 -18.69
C GLU A 124 5.58 -5.44 -18.18
N GLU A 125 6.30 -6.57 -18.22
CA GLU A 125 5.77 -7.86 -17.75
C GLU A 125 5.54 -7.86 -16.23
N VAL A 126 6.43 -7.23 -15.47
CA VAL A 126 6.28 -7.08 -14.01
C VAL A 126 5.10 -6.17 -13.68
N LEU A 127 4.95 -5.05 -14.39
CA LEU A 127 3.81 -4.15 -14.28
C LEU A 127 2.49 -4.86 -14.62
N ASP A 128 2.44 -5.64 -15.68
CA ASP A 128 1.23 -6.35 -16.09
C ASP A 128 0.83 -7.45 -15.10
N ALA A 129 1.81 -8.12 -14.48
CA ALA A 129 1.55 -9.05 -13.38
C ALA A 129 0.91 -8.34 -12.16
N ALA A 130 1.41 -7.15 -11.81
CA ALA A 130 0.83 -6.32 -10.75
C ALA A 130 -0.58 -5.82 -11.11
N LYS A 131 -0.82 -5.37 -12.35
CA LYS A 131 -2.16 -4.96 -12.84
C LYS A 131 -3.17 -6.08 -12.73
N LYS A 132 -2.81 -7.28 -13.18
CA LYS A 132 -3.68 -8.46 -13.10
C LYS A 132 -4.03 -8.80 -11.64
N ALA A 133 -3.07 -8.70 -10.72
CA ALA A 133 -3.33 -8.88 -9.29
C ALA A 133 -4.28 -7.80 -8.75
N LYS A 134 -4.04 -6.52 -9.06
CA LYS A 134 -4.91 -5.39 -8.69
C LYS A 134 -6.37 -5.60 -9.14
N GLU A 135 -6.58 -5.99 -10.39
CA GLU A 135 -7.91 -6.20 -10.96
C GLU A 135 -8.70 -7.31 -10.28
N ASN A 136 -8.00 -8.29 -9.69
CA ASN A 136 -8.60 -9.48 -9.08
C ASN A 136 -8.54 -9.49 -7.54
N THR A 137 -8.09 -8.40 -6.91
CA THR A 137 -8.01 -8.29 -5.44
C THR A 137 -9.07 -7.33 -4.92
N ARG A 138 -9.74 -7.76 -3.84
CA ARG A 138 -10.71 -6.97 -3.08
C ARG A 138 -10.44 -7.17 -1.60
N THR A 139 -10.52 -6.09 -0.83
CA THR A 139 -10.29 -6.10 0.63
C THR A 139 -11.44 -5.41 1.34
N VAL A 140 -11.79 -5.95 2.49
CA VAL A 140 -12.72 -5.36 3.45
C VAL A 140 -12.00 -5.26 4.79
N GLY A 141 -12.03 -4.09 5.42
CA GLY A 141 -11.38 -3.84 6.70
C GLY A 141 -12.36 -3.80 7.87
N PHE A 142 -11.92 -4.32 9.02
CA PHE A 142 -12.63 -4.22 10.29
C PHE A 142 -11.69 -3.64 11.34
N ALA A 143 -12.18 -2.70 12.17
CA ALA A 143 -11.44 -2.18 13.31
C ALA A 143 -12.17 -2.55 14.60
N LEU A 144 -11.44 -3.17 15.53
CA LEU A 144 -11.95 -3.60 16.83
C LEU A 144 -11.59 -2.63 17.97
N THR A 145 -10.50 -1.87 17.77
CA THR A 145 -10.02 -0.88 18.73
C THR A 145 -9.44 0.32 17.98
N PRO A 146 -9.56 1.53 18.56
CA PRO A 146 -8.92 2.70 17.98
C PRO A 146 -7.40 2.66 18.14
N CYS A 147 -6.69 3.35 17.24
CA CYS A 147 -5.26 3.55 17.32
C CYS A 147 -4.94 4.90 17.97
N VAL A 148 -3.92 4.94 18.83
CA VAL A 148 -3.37 6.17 19.40
C VAL A 148 -2.08 6.49 18.68
N ILE A 149 -2.06 7.62 17.97
CA ILE A 149 -0.85 8.12 17.29
C ILE A 149 0.02 8.80 18.33
N PRO A 150 1.30 8.38 18.52
CA PRO A 150 2.15 8.88 19.61
C PRO A 150 2.32 10.40 19.62
N GLU A 151 2.47 11.03 18.45
CA GLU A 151 2.65 12.48 18.33
C GLU A 151 1.39 13.28 18.73
N ILE A 152 0.20 12.69 18.57
CA ILE A 152 -1.07 13.33 18.86
C ILE A 152 -1.52 13.04 20.30
N GLY A 153 -1.15 11.88 20.84
CA GLY A 153 -1.44 11.47 22.22
C GLY A 153 -2.91 11.10 22.50
N HIS A 154 -3.75 11.04 21.49
CA HIS A 154 -5.14 10.59 21.61
C HIS A 154 -5.55 9.74 20.38
N SER A 155 -6.67 9.02 20.52
CA SER A 155 -7.23 8.20 19.46
C SER A 155 -7.70 9.04 18.28
N ASN A 156 -7.51 8.54 17.08
CA ASN A 156 -7.99 9.15 15.84
C ASN A 156 -9.50 8.90 15.59
N PHE A 157 -10.09 7.91 16.28
CA PHE A 157 -11.53 7.63 16.30
C PHE A 157 -11.93 6.99 17.63
N THR A 158 -13.22 6.79 17.86
CA THR A 158 -13.75 6.17 19.08
C THR A 158 -14.68 5.00 18.75
N LEU A 159 -14.60 3.93 19.55
CA LEU A 159 -15.53 2.80 19.54
C LEU A 159 -15.98 2.55 20.99
N ALA A 160 -17.21 2.09 21.17
CA ALA A 160 -17.64 1.55 22.45
C ALA A 160 -16.96 0.21 22.75
N GLU A 161 -17.04 -0.27 23.99
CA GLU A 161 -16.30 -1.47 24.44
C GLU A 161 -16.63 -2.74 23.64
N ASP A 162 -17.91 -2.90 23.23
CA ASP A 162 -18.39 -4.05 22.44
C ASP A 162 -18.72 -3.66 20.99
N GLU A 163 -18.10 -2.61 20.47
CA GLU A 163 -18.34 -2.08 19.13
C GLU A 163 -17.16 -2.34 18.20
N MET A 164 -17.47 -2.53 16.92
CA MET A 164 -16.51 -2.58 15.82
C MET A 164 -16.89 -1.61 14.69
N ALA A 165 -15.90 -1.17 13.93
CA ALA A 165 -16.11 -0.40 12.73
C ALA A 165 -15.88 -1.27 11.48
N PHE A 166 -16.77 -1.17 10.51
CA PHE A 166 -16.73 -1.89 9.24
C PHE A 166 -16.33 -0.94 8.10
N GLY A 167 -15.32 -1.31 7.33
CA GLY A 167 -14.83 -0.51 6.21
C GLY A 167 -13.94 0.67 6.60
N MET A 168 -13.41 0.69 7.82
CA MET A 168 -12.48 1.73 8.25
C MET A 168 -11.14 1.62 7.52
N GLY A 169 -10.57 2.78 7.17
CA GLY A 169 -9.26 2.86 6.53
C GLY A 169 -8.09 2.74 7.50
N ILE A 170 -6.89 2.52 6.95
CA ILE A 170 -5.67 2.27 7.73
C ILE A 170 -5.14 3.49 8.50
N HIS A 171 -5.62 4.71 8.19
CA HIS A 171 -5.31 5.93 8.94
C HIS A 171 -6.47 6.35 9.86
N GLY A 172 -7.51 5.50 10.00
CA GLY A 172 -8.74 5.82 10.74
C GLY A 172 -9.76 6.61 9.91
N GLU A 173 -9.67 6.56 8.59
CA GLU A 173 -10.71 7.13 7.73
C GLU A 173 -12.05 6.43 8.01
N PRO A 174 -13.16 7.20 8.10
CA PRO A 174 -14.46 6.66 8.49
C PRO A 174 -14.87 5.43 7.68
N GLY A 175 -15.41 4.43 8.38
CA GLY A 175 -16.01 3.24 7.79
C GLY A 175 -17.42 3.47 7.28
N VAL A 176 -18.05 2.38 6.89
CA VAL A 176 -19.44 2.37 6.37
C VAL A 176 -20.46 2.37 7.51
N TRP A 177 -20.19 1.62 8.58
CA TRP A 177 -21.02 1.56 9.78
C TRP A 177 -20.21 1.11 11.01
N ASN A 178 -20.74 1.39 12.19
CA ASN A 178 -20.31 0.83 13.48
C ASN A 178 -21.42 -0.03 14.05
N GLY A 179 -21.06 -1.09 14.76
CA GLY A 179 -22.03 -1.98 15.40
C GLY A 179 -21.36 -3.01 16.32
N PRO A 180 -22.14 -3.93 16.90
CA PRO A 180 -21.62 -4.89 17.86
C PRO A 180 -20.55 -5.79 17.22
N VAL A 181 -19.57 -6.20 18.02
CA VAL A 181 -18.53 -7.17 17.61
C VAL A 181 -19.18 -8.47 17.16
N LYS A 182 -18.77 -8.98 16.01
CA LYS A 182 -19.25 -10.21 15.39
C LYS A 182 -18.17 -11.27 15.34
N THR A 183 -18.59 -12.53 15.13
CA THR A 183 -17.63 -13.61 14.90
C THR A 183 -16.95 -13.48 13.53
N ALA A 184 -15.77 -14.09 13.35
CA ALA A 184 -15.08 -14.08 12.06
C ALA A 184 -15.94 -14.72 10.94
N ASN A 185 -16.77 -15.71 11.24
CA ASN A 185 -17.66 -16.32 10.26
C ASN A 185 -18.76 -15.35 9.82
N ASP A 186 -19.41 -14.66 10.77
CA ASP A 186 -20.45 -13.67 10.42
C ASP A 186 -19.86 -12.54 9.58
N LEU A 187 -18.64 -12.08 9.88
CA LEU A 187 -17.94 -11.06 9.12
C LEU A 187 -17.61 -11.53 7.69
N ALA A 188 -17.19 -12.78 7.55
CA ALA A 188 -16.88 -13.35 6.24
C ALA A 188 -18.16 -13.54 5.36
N GLU A 189 -19.29 -13.81 5.99
CA GLU A 189 -20.59 -13.92 5.26
C GLU A 189 -21.13 -12.56 4.82
N GLU A 190 -20.80 -11.48 5.55
CA GLU A 190 -21.24 -10.11 5.21
C GLU A 190 -20.32 -9.41 4.20
N SER A 191 -19.12 -9.93 3.97
CA SER A 191 -18.10 -9.33 3.10
C SER A 191 -18.23 -9.79 1.64
#